data_13a2ac5f3abc4a7b61c8c15aeee2c2ee
#
_entry.id   13a2ac5f3abc4a7b61c8c15aeee2c2ee
#
_cell.length_a   1.000
_cell.length_b   1.000
_cell.length_c   1.000
_cell.angle_alpha   90.00
_cell.angle_beta   90.00
_cell.angle_gamma   90.00
#
_symmetry.space_group_name_H-M   'P 1'
#
loop_
_entity.id
_entity.type
_entity.pdbx_description
1 polymer ?
#
loop_
_entity_poly.entity_id
_entity_poly.type
_entity_poly.pdbx_seq_one_letter_code
_entity_poly.pdbx_strand_id
1 'polypeptide(L)'
;NPSLVGSEMCIRDRWDIFAISTYLTVSLVFWWTGLLPDFAMIRDRAVKPWRKKIYGLISFGWSGRAKDWQRFEEVSLVLAGLATPLVLSVHTIVSFDFATSVIPGWHTTIFPPYFVAGAIFSGFAMVQTLLIIMRKVSRLESYITIQHIEMMNIVIMITGTIVGCAYITELFIAWYSGVEYEQYAFLNRATGPYWWAYFLMMSCNVVSPQIMWVKKIRTNIIWSFVISIVVNVGMWFERFVIIVTSLHLSLIHI
;
A
#
# COMPACT_ATOMS: atom_id res chain seq x y z
N ASN A 1 29.00 19.05 -10.66
CA ASN A 1 28.48 20.10 -11.51
C ASN A 1 27.07 20.45 -11.03
N PRO A 2 26.86 21.58 -10.31
CA PRO A 2 25.55 21.88 -9.67
C PRO A 2 24.41 22.03 -10.69
N SER A 3 24.69 22.31 -11.96
CA SER A 3 23.69 22.39 -13.02
C SER A 3 23.11 21.02 -13.43
N LEU A 4 23.89 19.95 -13.34
CA LEU A 4 23.44 18.58 -13.64
C LEU A 4 22.53 18.06 -12.53
N VAL A 5 22.87 18.30 -11.27
CA VAL A 5 22.05 17.90 -10.11
C VAL A 5 20.68 18.58 -10.15
N GLY A 6 20.63 19.87 -10.48
CA GLY A 6 19.36 20.59 -10.60
C GLY A 6 18.49 20.11 -11.77
N SER A 7 19.08 19.70 -12.89
CA SER A 7 18.32 19.17 -14.03
C SER A 7 17.74 17.78 -13.77
N GLU A 8 18.49 16.91 -13.10
CA GLU A 8 18.03 15.56 -12.74
C GLU A 8 16.89 15.60 -11.70
N MET A 9 16.99 16.48 -10.70
CA MET A 9 15.90 16.70 -9.75
C MET A 9 14.63 17.20 -10.46
N CYS A 10 14.74 18.16 -11.36
CA CYS A 10 13.60 18.72 -12.07
C CYS A 10 12.91 17.70 -13.01
N ILE A 11 13.65 16.76 -13.60
CA ILE A 11 13.09 15.66 -14.39
C ILE A 11 12.33 14.68 -13.48
N ARG A 12 12.88 14.33 -12.35
CA ARG A 12 12.28 13.42 -11.37
C ARG A 12 10.95 13.96 -10.84
N ASP A 13 10.93 15.21 -10.38
CA ASP A 13 9.72 15.88 -9.89
C ASP A 13 8.58 15.85 -10.93
N ARG A 14 8.92 15.98 -12.22
CA ARG A 14 7.91 15.86 -13.29
C ARG A 14 7.33 14.45 -13.41
N TRP A 15 8.17 13.42 -13.30
CA TRP A 15 7.71 12.04 -13.33
C TRP A 15 6.81 11.71 -12.14
N ASP A 16 7.10 12.23 -10.95
CA ASP A 16 6.26 12.06 -9.76
C ASP A 16 4.89 12.71 -9.96
N ILE A 17 4.84 13.94 -10.47
CA ILE A 17 3.58 14.62 -10.77
C ILE A 17 2.75 13.80 -11.76
N PHE A 18 3.34 13.29 -12.82
CA PHE A 18 2.62 12.47 -13.80
C PHE A 18 2.16 11.14 -13.21
N ALA A 19 2.99 10.46 -12.45
CA ALA A 19 2.67 9.18 -11.83
C ALA A 19 1.53 9.32 -10.82
N ILE A 20 1.63 10.29 -9.91
CA ILE A 20 0.62 10.54 -8.87
C ILE A 20 -0.69 11.02 -9.48
N SER A 21 -0.65 11.96 -10.43
CA SER A 21 -1.87 12.48 -11.08
C SER A 21 -2.59 11.41 -11.91
N THR A 22 -1.84 10.56 -12.61
CA THR A 22 -2.41 9.43 -13.36
C THR A 22 -3.04 8.41 -12.44
N TYR A 23 -2.35 8.06 -11.35
CA TYR A 23 -2.88 7.15 -10.33
C TYR A 23 -4.16 7.70 -9.69
N LEU A 24 -4.15 8.97 -9.29
CA LEU A 24 -5.32 9.64 -8.72
C LEU A 24 -6.50 9.63 -9.70
N THR A 25 -6.24 9.97 -10.97
CA THR A 25 -7.29 10.01 -12.00
C THR A 25 -7.90 8.63 -12.23
N VAL A 26 -7.10 7.60 -12.43
CA VAL A 26 -7.59 6.22 -12.64
C VAL A 26 -8.33 5.72 -11.41
N SER A 27 -7.84 6.00 -10.20
CA SER A 27 -8.48 5.60 -8.95
C SER A 27 -9.84 6.28 -8.76
N LEU A 28 -9.94 7.58 -9.06
CA LEU A 28 -11.20 8.33 -8.99
C LEU A 28 -12.21 7.82 -10.01
N VAL A 29 -11.78 7.56 -11.25
CA VAL A 29 -12.65 7.02 -12.29
C VAL A 29 -13.14 5.62 -11.91
N PHE A 30 -12.26 4.77 -11.39
CA PHE A 30 -12.62 3.42 -10.97
C PHE A 30 -13.60 3.45 -9.79
N TRP A 31 -13.33 4.26 -8.79
CA TRP A 31 -14.24 4.46 -7.65
C TRP A 31 -15.60 5.01 -8.09
N TRP A 32 -15.62 6.03 -8.95
CA TRP A 32 -16.85 6.59 -9.50
C TRP A 32 -17.64 5.57 -10.33
N THR A 33 -16.96 4.79 -11.17
CA THR A 33 -17.59 3.73 -11.95
C THR A 33 -18.28 2.71 -11.04
N GLY A 34 -17.65 2.31 -9.93
CA GLY A 34 -18.22 1.41 -8.94
C GLY A 34 -19.49 1.94 -8.28
N LEU A 35 -19.64 3.27 -8.17
CA LEU A 35 -20.80 3.92 -7.54
C LEU A 35 -21.92 4.27 -8.52
N LEU A 36 -21.78 4.04 -9.83
CA LEU A 36 -22.81 4.38 -10.82
C LEU A 36 -24.20 3.79 -10.51
N PRO A 37 -24.33 2.50 -10.15
CA PRO A 37 -25.62 1.92 -9.78
C PRO A 37 -26.25 2.59 -8.55
N ASP A 38 -25.42 2.93 -7.55
CA ASP A 38 -25.86 3.57 -6.31
C ASP A 38 -26.34 5.00 -6.56
N PHE A 39 -25.63 5.77 -7.37
CA PHE A 39 -26.05 7.11 -7.76
C PHE A 39 -27.38 7.10 -8.54
N ALA A 40 -27.57 6.11 -9.41
CA ALA A 40 -28.85 5.94 -10.12
C ALA A 40 -29.98 5.60 -9.14
N MET A 41 -29.75 4.74 -8.17
CA MET A 41 -30.72 4.40 -7.14
C MET A 41 -31.11 5.62 -6.30
N ILE A 42 -30.13 6.44 -5.90
CA ILE A 42 -30.37 7.69 -5.16
C ILE A 42 -31.18 8.69 -6.02
N ARG A 43 -30.82 8.82 -7.32
CA ARG A 43 -31.56 9.65 -8.28
C ARG A 43 -33.03 9.26 -8.33
N ASP A 44 -33.33 7.98 -8.44
CA ASP A 44 -34.69 7.48 -8.63
C ASP A 44 -35.52 7.60 -7.34
N ARG A 45 -34.87 7.58 -6.17
CA ARG A 45 -35.51 7.80 -4.85
C ARG A 45 -35.53 9.27 -4.42
N ALA A 46 -34.89 10.19 -5.16
CA ALA A 46 -34.76 11.58 -4.76
C ALA A 46 -36.12 12.35 -4.88
N VAL A 47 -36.61 12.89 -3.76
CA VAL A 47 -37.80 13.73 -3.70
C VAL A 47 -37.53 15.16 -4.18
N LYS A 48 -36.33 15.72 -3.86
CA LYS A 48 -35.95 17.09 -4.22
C LYS A 48 -35.46 17.19 -5.67
N PRO A 49 -35.98 18.11 -6.49
CA PRO A 49 -35.66 18.20 -7.93
C PRO A 49 -34.18 18.50 -8.19
N TRP A 50 -33.51 19.26 -7.33
CA TRP A 50 -32.09 19.55 -7.48
C TRP A 50 -31.22 18.32 -7.26
N ARG A 51 -31.57 17.45 -6.29
CA ARG A 51 -30.88 16.18 -6.07
C ARG A 51 -31.03 15.27 -7.28
N LYS A 52 -32.24 15.17 -7.83
CA LYS A 52 -32.49 14.37 -9.02
C LYS A 52 -31.62 14.79 -10.21
N LYS A 53 -31.45 16.12 -10.41
CA LYS A 53 -30.58 16.66 -11.46
C LYS A 53 -29.07 16.32 -11.22
N ILE A 54 -28.59 16.53 -10.01
CA ILE A 54 -27.16 16.24 -9.69
C ILE A 54 -26.86 14.75 -9.83
N TYR A 55 -27.65 13.89 -9.21
CA TYR A 55 -27.46 12.44 -9.31
C TYR A 55 -27.76 11.90 -10.72
N GLY A 56 -28.61 12.57 -11.49
CA GLY A 56 -28.83 12.29 -12.90
C GLY A 56 -27.59 12.54 -13.76
N LEU A 57 -26.85 13.62 -13.49
CA LEU A 57 -25.59 13.92 -14.15
C LEU A 57 -24.49 12.93 -13.74
N ILE A 58 -24.34 12.69 -12.42
CA ILE A 58 -23.28 11.84 -11.87
C ILE A 58 -23.50 10.37 -12.25
N SER A 59 -24.75 9.90 -12.37
CA SER A 59 -25.07 8.53 -12.79
C SER A 59 -24.88 8.26 -14.28
N PHE A 60 -24.51 9.27 -15.07
CA PHE A 60 -24.15 9.17 -16.49
C PHE A 60 -25.20 8.42 -17.33
N GLY A 61 -26.49 8.63 -17.02
CA GLY A 61 -27.58 7.99 -17.75
C GLY A 61 -27.81 6.52 -17.45
N TRP A 62 -27.24 6.01 -16.35
CA TRP A 62 -27.44 4.63 -15.92
C TRP A 62 -28.94 4.30 -15.79
N SER A 63 -29.40 3.25 -16.49
CA SER A 63 -30.80 2.85 -16.54
C SER A 63 -31.08 1.47 -15.92
N GLY A 64 -30.05 0.73 -15.50
CA GLY A 64 -30.18 -0.58 -14.88
C GLY A 64 -30.52 -1.73 -15.83
N ARG A 65 -30.44 -1.50 -17.17
CA ARG A 65 -30.68 -2.56 -18.17
C ARG A 65 -29.54 -3.57 -18.17
N ALA A 66 -29.81 -4.79 -18.62
CA ALA A 66 -28.80 -5.86 -18.74
C ALA A 66 -27.54 -5.42 -19.50
N LYS A 67 -27.71 -4.59 -20.54
CA LYS A 67 -26.59 -4.01 -21.31
C LYS A 67 -25.74 -3.05 -20.50
N ASP A 68 -26.34 -2.31 -19.56
CA ASP A 68 -25.61 -1.37 -18.70
C ASP A 68 -24.76 -2.16 -17.67
N TRP A 69 -25.28 -3.26 -17.14
CA TRP A 69 -24.55 -4.17 -16.27
C TRP A 69 -23.38 -4.87 -16.97
N GLN A 70 -23.60 -5.36 -18.17
CA GLN A 70 -22.53 -5.97 -18.97
C GLN A 70 -21.39 -4.98 -19.24
N ARG A 71 -21.71 -3.75 -19.64
CA ARG A 71 -20.71 -2.70 -19.84
C ARG A 71 -20.00 -2.31 -18.55
N PHE A 72 -20.72 -2.30 -17.43
CA PHE A 72 -20.13 -2.04 -16.12
C PHE A 72 -19.06 -3.08 -15.76
N GLU A 73 -19.37 -4.36 -15.96
CA GLU A 73 -18.40 -5.45 -15.71
C GLU A 73 -17.17 -5.33 -16.62
N GLU A 74 -17.39 -5.09 -17.91
CA GLU A 74 -16.29 -4.89 -18.88
C GLU A 74 -15.40 -3.70 -18.50
N VAL A 75 -16.00 -2.53 -18.23
CA VAL A 75 -15.25 -1.32 -17.83
C VAL A 75 -14.53 -1.52 -16.51
N SER A 76 -15.18 -2.14 -15.52
CA SER A 76 -14.58 -2.42 -14.23
C SER A 76 -13.37 -3.36 -14.37
N LEU A 77 -13.47 -4.38 -15.22
CA LEU A 77 -12.37 -5.29 -15.50
C LEU A 77 -11.18 -4.57 -16.16
N VAL A 78 -11.45 -3.73 -17.16
CA VAL A 78 -10.40 -2.94 -17.84
C VAL A 78 -9.75 -1.97 -16.87
N LEU A 79 -10.52 -1.25 -16.05
CA LEU A 79 -9.97 -0.32 -15.06
C LEU A 79 -9.16 -1.03 -13.97
N ALA A 80 -9.60 -2.19 -13.51
CA ALA A 80 -8.83 -3.01 -12.58
C ALA A 80 -7.51 -3.49 -13.21
N GLY A 81 -7.58 -3.93 -14.48
CA GLY A 81 -6.40 -4.33 -15.24
C GLY A 81 -5.39 -3.21 -15.48
N LEU A 82 -5.86 -1.96 -15.63
CA LEU A 82 -5.01 -0.78 -15.74
C LEU A 82 -4.47 -0.31 -14.37
N ALA A 83 -5.29 -0.39 -13.32
CA ALA A 83 -4.91 0.05 -11.99
C ALA A 83 -3.77 -0.80 -11.40
N THR A 84 -3.74 -2.10 -11.68
CA THR A 84 -2.74 -3.02 -11.11
C THR A 84 -1.30 -2.64 -11.50
N PRO A 85 -0.90 -2.55 -12.79
CA PRO A 85 0.45 -2.14 -13.16
C PRO A 85 0.74 -0.68 -12.78
N LEU A 86 -0.29 0.17 -12.77
CA LEU A 86 -0.15 1.57 -12.39
C LEU A 86 0.24 1.73 -10.91
N VAL A 87 -0.38 0.97 -9.99
CA VAL A 87 0.00 0.95 -8.57
C VAL A 87 1.46 0.53 -8.41
N LEU A 88 1.90 -0.51 -9.13
CA LEU A 88 3.29 -0.97 -9.09
C LEU A 88 4.25 0.14 -9.56
N SER A 89 3.93 0.79 -10.68
CA SER A 89 4.78 1.85 -11.26
C SER A 89 4.86 3.08 -10.36
N VAL A 90 3.76 3.53 -9.76
CA VAL A 90 3.76 4.68 -8.84
C VAL A 90 4.61 4.41 -7.60
N HIS A 91 4.48 3.25 -6.97
CA HIS A 91 5.30 2.90 -5.81
C HIS A 91 6.78 2.77 -6.18
N THR A 92 7.09 2.28 -7.38
CA THR A 92 8.47 2.23 -7.90
C THR A 92 9.03 3.64 -8.09
N ILE A 93 8.30 4.55 -8.74
CA ILE A 93 8.75 5.93 -8.99
C ILE A 93 8.99 6.68 -7.69
N VAL A 94 8.02 6.68 -6.77
CA VAL A 94 8.16 7.34 -5.45
C VAL A 94 9.32 6.73 -4.64
N SER A 95 9.60 5.43 -4.78
CA SER A 95 10.71 4.81 -4.08
C SER A 95 12.08 5.25 -4.61
N PHE A 96 12.17 5.69 -5.86
CA PHE A 96 13.41 6.25 -6.41
C PHE A 96 13.81 7.56 -5.73
N ASP A 97 12.87 8.33 -5.16
CA ASP A 97 13.20 9.53 -4.38
C ASP A 97 14.06 9.20 -3.16
N PHE A 98 13.79 8.04 -2.55
CA PHE A 98 14.62 7.53 -1.47
C PHE A 98 15.91 6.87 -2.00
N ALA A 99 15.82 5.97 -2.98
CA ALA A 99 16.93 5.20 -3.50
C ALA A 99 18.04 6.06 -4.10
N THR A 100 17.72 7.21 -4.67
CA THR A 100 18.67 8.14 -5.27
C THR A 100 19.05 9.31 -4.37
N SER A 101 18.54 9.35 -3.12
CA SER A 101 18.91 10.35 -2.15
C SER A 101 20.33 10.12 -1.63
N VAL A 102 20.97 11.16 -1.10
CA VAL A 102 22.30 11.08 -0.48
C VAL A 102 22.26 10.75 1.01
N ILE A 103 21.02 10.53 1.56
CA ILE A 103 20.85 10.28 2.99
C ILE A 103 21.27 8.84 3.32
N PRO A 104 22.15 8.63 4.31
CA PRO A 104 22.55 7.30 4.73
C PRO A 104 21.35 6.46 5.19
N GLY A 105 21.28 5.22 4.73
CA GLY A 105 20.20 4.29 5.00
C GLY A 105 18.96 4.42 4.07
N TRP A 106 18.97 5.37 3.12
CA TRP A 106 17.98 5.47 2.04
C TRP A 106 18.56 5.06 0.68
N HIS A 107 19.85 5.32 0.46
CA HIS A 107 20.55 5.07 -0.79
C HIS A 107 20.80 3.59 -1.03
N THR A 108 19.76 2.83 -1.40
CA THR A 108 19.88 1.42 -1.74
C THR A 108 19.07 1.05 -2.98
N THR A 109 19.58 0.13 -3.79
CA THR A 109 18.92 -0.37 -5.00
C THR A 109 17.72 -1.28 -4.70
N ILE A 110 17.57 -1.76 -3.47
CA ILE A 110 16.49 -2.64 -3.06
C ILE A 110 15.19 -1.87 -2.74
N PHE A 111 15.27 -0.54 -2.58
CA PHE A 111 14.12 0.28 -2.23
C PHE A 111 12.92 0.11 -3.18
N PRO A 112 13.06 0.17 -4.52
CA PRO A 112 11.94 0.01 -5.43
C PRO A 112 11.17 -1.31 -5.28
N PRO A 113 11.78 -2.49 -5.38
CA PRO A 113 11.05 -3.75 -5.18
C PRO A 113 10.52 -3.91 -3.75
N TYR A 114 11.23 -3.41 -2.76
CA TYR A 114 10.81 -3.41 -1.38
C TYR A 114 9.55 -2.56 -1.13
N PHE A 115 9.51 -1.33 -1.66
CA PHE A 115 8.34 -0.45 -1.55
C PHE A 115 7.09 -1.06 -2.22
N VAL A 116 7.26 -1.67 -3.38
CA VAL A 116 6.18 -2.37 -4.08
C VAL A 116 5.66 -3.55 -3.25
N ALA A 117 6.54 -4.39 -2.74
CA ALA A 117 6.15 -5.51 -1.88
C ALA A 117 5.45 -5.04 -0.61
N GLY A 118 5.95 -3.99 0.05
CA GLY A 118 5.34 -3.37 1.22
C GLY A 118 3.98 -2.76 0.94
N ALA A 119 3.79 -2.14 -0.23
CA ALA A 119 2.50 -1.60 -0.65
C ALA A 119 1.45 -2.70 -0.83
N ILE A 120 1.80 -3.81 -1.48
CA ILE A 120 0.91 -4.96 -1.63
C ILE A 120 0.61 -5.57 -0.26
N PHE A 121 1.63 -5.78 0.56
CA PHE A 121 1.52 -6.33 1.91
C PHE A 121 0.56 -5.53 2.80
N SER A 122 0.76 -4.22 2.91
CA SER A 122 -0.10 -3.34 3.71
C SER A 122 -1.49 -3.19 3.10
N GLY A 123 -1.59 -3.11 1.77
CA GLY A 123 -2.85 -2.99 1.06
C GLY A 123 -3.76 -4.20 1.29
N PHE A 124 -3.23 -5.41 1.16
CA PHE A 124 -4.00 -6.62 1.45
C PHE A 124 -4.38 -6.72 2.93
N ALA A 125 -3.51 -6.34 3.86
CA ALA A 125 -3.82 -6.32 5.28
C ALA A 125 -4.94 -5.32 5.61
N MET A 126 -4.92 -4.13 5.00
CA MET A 126 -5.96 -3.11 5.18
C MET A 126 -7.31 -3.58 4.63
N VAL A 127 -7.32 -4.06 3.37
CA VAL A 127 -8.54 -4.58 2.73
C VAL A 127 -9.11 -5.74 3.53
N GLN A 128 -8.27 -6.66 4.00
CA GLN A 128 -8.71 -7.80 4.83
C GLN A 128 -9.35 -7.35 6.14
N THR A 129 -8.78 -6.35 6.80
CA THR A 129 -9.36 -5.79 8.03
C THR A 129 -10.79 -5.28 7.77
N LEU A 130 -10.98 -4.47 6.72
CA LEU A 130 -12.29 -3.95 6.34
C LEU A 130 -13.26 -5.05 5.92
N LEU A 131 -12.78 -6.02 5.15
CA LEU A 131 -13.58 -7.12 4.61
C LEU A 131 -14.11 -8.03 5.71
N ILE A 132 -13.32 -8.32 6.75
CA ILE A 132 -13.76 -9.10 7.92
C ILE A 132 -14.83 -8.33 8.71
N ILE A 133 -14.66 -7.01 8.90
CA ILE A 133 -15.65 -6.16 9.55
C ILE A 133 -16.96 -6.16 8.75
N MET A 134 -16.88 -5.91 7.45
CA MET A 134 -18.04 -5.91 6.55
C MET A 134 -18.76 -7.26 6.54
N ARG A 135 -18.02 -8.36 6.47
CA ARG A 135 -18.55 -9.72 6.53
C ARG A 135 -19.43 -9.93 7.75
N LYS A 136 -19.00 -9.44 8.92
CA LYS A 136 -19.74 -9.60 10.17
C LYS A 136 -20.91 -8.63 10.30
N VAL A 137 -20.71 -7.35 9.99
CA VAL A 137 -21.73 -6.29 10.14
C VAL A 137 -22.87 -6.46 9.15
N SER A 138 -22.54 -6.74 7.88
CA SER A 138 -23.53 -6.89 6.79
C SER A 138 -24.02 -8.33 6.60
N ARG A 139 -23.60 -9.28 7.45
CA ARG A 139 -23.93 -10.72 7.35
C ARG A 139 -23.66 -11.32 5.96
N LEU A 140 -22.54 -10.95 5.35
CA LEU A 140 -22.13 -11.39 4.01
C LEU A 140 -21.32 -12.71 4.04
N GLU A 141 -21.62 -13.61 4.97
CA GLU A 141 -20.85 -14.84 5.19
C GLU A 141 -20.93 -15.82 4.02
N SER A 142 -22.03 -15.80 3.27
CA SER A 142 -22.21 -16.61 2.06
C SER A 142 -21.42 -16.09 0.86
N TYR A 143 -21.17 -14.78 0.78
CA TYR A 143 -20.41 -14.15 -0.32
C TYR A 143 -18.91 -14.12 -0.01
N ILE A 144 -18.54 -13.70 1.20
CA ILE A 144 -17.15 -13.63 1.65
C ILE A 144 -16.84 -14.91 2.41
N THR A 145 -16.40 -15.93 1.69
CA THR A 145 -16.11 -17.26 2.26
C THR A 145 -14.75 -17.28 2.97
N ILE A 146 -14.50 -18.32 3.77
CA ILE A 146 -13.21 -18.53 4.42
C ILE A 146 -12.09 -18.72 3.38
N GLN A 147 -12.41 -19.26 2.21
CA GLN A 147 -11.43 -19.42 1.12
C GLN A 147 -10.89 -18.08 0.63
N HIS A 148 -11.74 -17.05 0.48
CA HIS A 148 -11.28 -15.70 0.12
C HIS A 148 -10.30 -15.14 1.15
N ILE A 149 -10.60 -15.30 2.44
CA ILE A 149 -9.73 -14.86 3.54
C ILE A 149 -8.42 -15.66 3.54
N GLU A 150 -8.46 -16.97 3.31
CA GLU A 150 -7.27 -17.80 3.22
C GLU A 150 -6.37 -17.37 2.05
N MET A 151 -6.92 -17.09 0.88
CA MET A 151 -6.14 -16.60 -0.27
C MET A 151 -5.47 -15.24 0.03
N MET A 152 -6.18 -14.32 0.68
CA MET A 152 -5.59 -13.04 1.11
C MET A 152 -4.47 -13.25 2.13
N ASN A 153 -4.63 -14.15 3.08
CA ASN A 153 -3.59 -14.51 4.04
C ASN A 153 -2.35 -15.10 3.37
N ILE A 154 -2.51 -15.87 2.29
CA ILE A 154 -1.38 -16.39 1.51
C ILE A 154 -0.61 -15.24 0.85
N VAL A 155 -1.32 -14.28 0.27
CA VAL A 155 -0.67 -13.10 -0.34
C VAL A 155 0.08 -12.29 0.72
N ILE A 156 -0.54 -12.03 1.88
CA ILE A 156 0.10 -11.32 3.02
C ILE A 156 1.35 -12.08 3.49
N MET A 157 1.27 -13.40 3.60
CA MET A 157 2.40 -14.24 4.02
C MET A 157 3.57 -14.17 3.02
N ILE A 158 3.30 -14.29 1.72
CA ILE A 158 4.33 -14.24 0.68
C ILE A 158 4.97 -12.85 0.63
N THR A 159 4.15 -11.80 0.56
CA THR A 159 4.66 -10.42 0.48
C THR A 159 5.38 -10.00 1.76
N GLY A 160 4.90 -10.42 2.93
CA GLY A 160 5.59 -10.23 4.21
C GLY A 160 6.93 -10.95 4.27
N THR A 161 7.04 -12.14 3.65
CA THR A 161 8.34 -12.84 3.52
C THR A 161 9.29 -12.06 2.62
N ILE A 162 8.81 -11.52 1.49
CA ILE A 162 9.63 -10.68 0.59
C ILE A 162 10.13 -9.42 1.33
N VAL A 163 9.26 -8.75 2.08
CA VAL A 163 9.62 -7.59 2.92
C VAL A 163 10.68 -7.97 3.97
N GLY A 164 10.52 -9.11 4.63
CA GLY A 164 11.51 -9.63 5.58
C GLY A 164 12.86 -9.92 4.93
N CYS A 165 12.89 -10.52 3.74
CA CYS A 165 14.10 -10.72 2.96
C CYS A 165 14.74 -9.38 2.58
N ALA A 166 13.96 -8.36 2.24
CA ALA A 166 14.48 -7.04 1.92
C ALA A 166 15.18 -6.40 3.12
N TYR A 167 14.62 -6.49 4.33
CA TYR A 167 15.28 -6.00 5.55
C TYR A 167 16.62 -6.70 5.83
N ILE A 168 16.67 -8.01 5.63
CA ILE A 168 17.93 -8.77 5.80
C ILE A 168 18.95 -8.32 4.77
N THR A 169 18.52 -8.10 3.53
CA THR A 169 19.39 -7.63 2.45
C THR A 169 19.94 -6.23 2.73
N GLU A 170 19.11 -5.31 3.24
CA GLU A 170 19.57 -3.97 3.65
C GLU A 170 20.64 -4.04 4.75
N LEU A 171 20.41 -4.84 5.78
CA LEU A 171 21.39 -5.06 6.85
C LEU A 171 22.68 -5.66 6.31
N PHE A 172 22.58 -6.62 5.40
CA PHE A 172 23.75 -7.24 4.78
C PHE A 172 24.54 -6.24 3.94
N ILE A 173 23.87 -5.44 3.11
CA ILE A 173 24.51 -4.40 2.28
C ILE A 173 25.20 -3.36 3.16
N ALA A 174 24.57 -2.88 4.22
CA ALA A 174 25.15 -1.91 5.14
C ALA A 174 26.40 -2.46 5.83
N TRP A 175 26.40 -3.74 6.18
CA TRP A 175 27.58 -4.39 6.76
C TRP A 175 28.68 -4.64 5.72
N TYR A 176 28.32 -5.12 4.52
CA TYR A 176 29.26 -5.51 3.47
C TYR A 176 29.92 -4.30 2.78
N SER A 177 29.21 -3.18 2.63
CA SER A 177 29.72 -1.98 1.96
C SER A 177 30.93 -1.36 2.66
N GLY A 178 31.09 -1.58 3.97
CA GLY A 178 32.17 -1.01 4.76
C GLY A 178 32.07 0.52 4.94
N VAL A 179 30.95 1.14 4.51
CA VAL A 179 30.71 2.57 4.67
C VAL A 179 30.27 2.85 6.11
N GLU A 180 31.11 3.55 6.87
CA GLU A 180 30.88 3.81 8.31
C GLU A 180 29.53 4.54 8.58
N TYR A 181 29.16 5.48 7.74
CA TYR A 181 27.89 6.22 7.88
C TYR A 181 26.65 5.33 7.72
N GLU A 182 26.68 4.40 6.79
CA GLU A 182 25.58 3.45 6.60
C GLU A 182 25.50 2.44 7.75
N GLN A 183 26.63 1.87 8.13
CA GLN A 183 26.72 0.97 9.29
C GLN A 183 26.21 1.65 10.55
N TYR A 184 26.61 2.89 10.79
CA TYR A 184 26.16 3.68 11.94
C TYR A 184 24.66 3.93 11.88
N ALA A 185 24.07 4.28 10.72
CA ALA A 185 22.65 4.52 10.56
C ALA A 185 21.82 3.28 10.93
N PHE A 186 22.22 2.09 10.46
CA PHE A 186 21.52 0.84 10.80
C PHE A 186 21.73 0.42 12.26
N LEU A 187 22.94 0.58 12.79
CA LEU A 187 23.21 0.30 14.20
C LEU A 187 22.39 1.21 15.11
N ASN A 188 22.28 2.51 14.77
CA ASN A 188 21.48 3.47 15.51
C ASN A 188 19.98 3.17 15.46
N ARG A 189 19.48 2.57 14.38
CA ARG A 189 18.08 2.06 14.35
C ARG A 189 17.83 1.00 15.43
N ALA A 190 18.83 0.13 15.65
CA ALA A 190 18.71 -0.98 16.60
C ALA A 190 19.07 -0.62 18.05
N THR A 191 19.99 0.33 18.28
CA THR A 191 20.52 0.67 19.61
C THR A 191 20.26 2.12 20.05
N GLY A 192 19.82 2.97 19.12
CA GLY A 192 19.56 4.40 19.37
C GLY A 192 18.27 4.68 20.13
N PRO A 193 17.87 5.97 20.24
CA PRO A 193 16.72 6.39 21.04
C PRO A 193 15.38 5.82 20.58
N TYR A 194 15.28 5.37 19.32
CA TYR A 194 14.06 4.81 18.71
C TYR A 194 14.13 3.29 18.53
N TRP A 195 15.01 2.57 19.24
CA TRP A 195 15.18 1.12 19.15
C TRP A 195 13.87 0.35 19.32
N TRP A 196 12.99 0.81 20.20
CA TRP A 196 11.68 0.21 20.45
C TRP A 196 10.78 0.19 19.21
N ALA A 197 10.79 1.27 18.42
CA ALA A 197 10.01 1.37 17.17
C ALA A 197 10.54 0.40 16.11
N TYR A 198 11.88 0.25 16.03
CA TYR A 198 12.52 -0.69 15.12
C TYR A 198 12.18 -2.15 15.46
N PHE A 199 12.27 -2.54 16.72
CA PHE A 199 11.91 -3.90 17.15
C PHE A 199 10.41 -4.18 17.00
N LEU A 200 9.57 -3.20 17.24
CA LEU A 200 8.13 -3.32 17.01
C LEU A 200 7.83 -3.52 15.52
N MET A 201 8.44 -2.72 14.65
CA MET A 201 8.36 -2.88 13.19
C MET A 201 8.76 -4.29 12.76
N MET A 202 9.95 -4.76 13.20
CA MET A 202 10.45 -6.09 12.85
C MET A 202 9.53 -7.20 13.33
N SER A 203 9.01 -7.10 14.54
CA SER A 203 8.07 -8.09 15.08
C SER A 203 6.76 -8.13 14.31
N CYS A 204 6.21 -6.98 13.96
CA CYS A 204 4.93 -6.87 13.24
C CYS A 204 5.05 -7.28 11.77
N ASN A 205 6.12 -6.87 11.07
CA ASN A 205 6.23 -7.07 9.62
C ASN A 205 6.93 -8.38 9.24
N VAL A 206 7.85 -8.86 10.07
CA VAL A 206 8.62 -10.10 9.77
C VAL A 206 8.03 -11.29 10.50
N VAL A 207 7.84 -11.20 11.83
CA VAL A 207 7.44 -12.38 12.63
C VAL A 207 5.95 -12.68 12.46
N SER A 208 5.08 -11.67 12.51
CA SER A 208 3.63 -11.90 12.51
C SER A 208 3.11 -12.59 11.23
N PRO A 209 3.56 -12.27 10.01
CA PRO A 209 3.11 -12.98 8.81
C PRO A 209 3.56 -14.44 8.75
N GLN A 210 4.70 -14.78 9.38
CA GLN A 210 5.20 -16.15 9.38
C GLN A 210 4.33 -17.10 10.20
N ILE A 211 3.55 -16.60 11.14
CA ILE A 211 2.59 -17.41 11.90
C ILE A 211 1.51 -18.02 10.97
N MET A 212 1.24 -17.36 9.84
CA MET A 212 0.25 -17.81 8.85
C MET A 212 0.69 -19.06 8.06
N TRP A 213 1.94 -19.54 8.19
CA TRP A 213 2.34 -20.85 7.63
C TRP A 213 1.51 -21.99 8.23
N VAL A 214 1.05 -21.86 9.46
CA VAL A 214 0.19 -22.83 10.11
C VAL A 214 -1.23 -22.71 9.56
N LYS A 215 -1.71 -23.72 8.82
CA LYS A 215 -3.03 -23.71 8.17
C LYS A 215 -4.18 -23.40 9.14
N LYS A 216 -4.13 -23.93 10.36
CA LYS A 216 -5.16 -23.69 11.40
C LYS A 216 -5.29 -22.20 11.77
N ILE A 217 -4.19 -21.45 11.74
CA ILE A 217 -4.17 -20.01 12.02
C ILE A 217 -4.65 -19.24 10.79
N ARG A 218 -4.14 -19.60 9.61
CA ARG A 218 -4.47 -18.96 8.33
C ARG A 218 -5.95 -19.04 7.97
N THR A 219 -6.66 -20.12 8.38
CA THR A 219 -8.10 -20.30 8.13
C THR A 219 -8.99 -19.75 9.26
N ASN A 220 -8.41 -19.24 10.34
CA ASN A 220 -9.16 -18.70 11.47
C ASN A 220 -9.36 -17.19 11.31
N ILE A 221 -10.62 -16.75 11.28
CA ILE A 221 -11.02 -15.35 11.05
C ILE A 221 -10.45 -14.41 12.13
N ILE A 222 -10.43 -14.84 13.39
CA ILE A 222 -9.95 -14.02 14.51
C ILE A 222 -8.45 -13.76 14.35
N TRP A 223 -7.67 -14.80 14.11
CA TRP A 223 -6.23 -14.67 13.87
C TRP A 223 -5.92 -13.86 12.63
N SER A 224 -6.67 -14.06 11.54
CA SER A 224 -6.54 -13.27 10.31
C SER A 224 -6.79 -11.78 10.57
N PHE A 225 -7.80 -11.44 11.37
CA PHE A 225 -8.10 -10.06 11.76
C PHE A 225 -7.00 -9.44 12.61
N VAL A 226 -6.56 -10.15 13.66
CA VAL A 226 -5.50 -9.67 14.55
C VAL A 226 -4.20 -9.44 13.77
N ILE A 227 -3.78 -10.41 12.96
CA ILE A 227 -2.53 -10.28 12.18
C ILE A 227 -2.63 -9.14 11.17
N SER A 228 -3.78 -8.94 10.50
CA SER A 228 -3.94 -7.81 9.57
C SER A 228 -3.82 -6.44 10.26
N ILE A 229 -4.34 -6.30 11.48
CA ILE A 229 -4.13 -5.07 12.28
C ILE A 229 -2.66 -4.92 12.67
N VAL A 230 -2.03 -5.98 13.15
CA VAL A 230 -0.62 -5.96 13.55
C VAL A 230 0.27 -5.56 12.38
N VAL A 231 0.01 -6.09 11.18
CA VAL A 231 0.72 -5.71 9.95
C VAL A 231 0.53 -4.21 9.64
N ASN A 232 -0.69 -3.69 9.70
CA ASN A 232 -0.94 -2.27 9.44
C ASN A 232 -0.19 -1.37 10.44
N VAL A 233 -0.16 -1.75 11.71
CA VAL A 233 0.62 -1.05 12.75
C VAL A 233 2.12 -1.13 12.43
N GLY A 234 2.62 -2.31 12.07
CA GLY A 234 4.03 -2.50 11.70
C GLY A 234 4.46 -1.66 10.51
N MET A 235 3.63 -1.57 9.47
CA MET A 235 3.88 -0.74 8.29
C MET A 235 3.87 0.76 8.60
N TRP A 236 3.07 1.20 9.58
CA TRP A 236 3.13 2.57 10.07
C TRP A 236 4.46 2.84 10.79
N PHE A 237 4.89 1.94 11.68
CA PHE A 237 6.19 2.05 12.34
C PHE A 237 7.37 1.96 11.38
N GLU A 238 7.24 1.21 10.29
CA GLU A 238 8.26 1.19 9.23
C GLU A 238 8.51 2.57 8.64
N ARG A 239 7.43 3.29 8.29
CA ARG A 239 7.54 4.68 7.80
C ARG A 239 8.17 5.59 8.84
N PHE A 240 7.77 5.44 10.09
CA PHE A 240 8.37 6.18 11.20
C PHE A 240 9.87 5.90 11.31
N VAL A 241 10.29 4.64 11.30
CA VAL A 241 11.71 4.26 11.39
C VAL A 241 12.50 4.79 10.19
N ILE A 242 12.02 4.62 8.96
CA ILE A 242 12.74 5.08 7.77
C ILE A 242 12.95 6.60 7.80
N ILE A 243 11.92 7.37 8.13
CA ILE A 243 11.96 8.83 8.04
C ILE A 243 12.60 9.45 9.28
N VAL A 244 12.06 9.16 10.46
CA VAL A 244 12.44 9.85 11.70
C VAL A 244 13.85 9.51 12.13
N THR A 245 14.25 8.24 12.08
CA THR A 245 15.61 7.86 12.53
C THR A 245 16.68 8.41 11.60
N SER A 246 16.44 8.48 10.30
CA SER A 246 17.40 9.01 9.33
C SER A 246 17.53 10.53 9.40
N LEU A 247 16.40 11.26 9.54
CA LEU A 247 16.42 12.72 9.67
C LEU A 247 16.93 13.18 11.05
N HIS A 248 16.68 12.41 12.11
CA HIS A 248 17.20 12.73 13.44
C HIS A 248 18.73 12.70 13.47
N LEU A 249 19.36 11.76 12.78
CA LEU A 249 20.82 11.72 12.64
C LEU A 249 21.36 12.93 11.87
N SER A 250 20.66 13.36 10.82
CA SER A 250 21.04 14.55 10.04
C SER A 250 21.02 15.83 10.86
N LEU A 251 20.09 15.97 11.83
CA LEU A 251 19.98 17.15 12.68
C LEU A 251 21.01 17.20 13.83
N ILE A 252 21.57 16.06 14.23
CA ILE A 252 22.56 15.99 15.31
C ILE A 252 23.97 16.25 14.80
N HIS A 253 24.23 16.06 13.52
CA HIS A 253 25.55 16.19 12.91
C HIS A 253 25.73 17.47 12.06
N ILE A 254 24.76 18.38 12.07
CA ILE A 254 24.88 19.74 11.57
C ILE A 254 25.19 20.68 12.73
#